data_d2125aeb19b80b0e38bebd376dbff36c
#
_entry.id   d2125aeb19b80b0e38bebd376dbff36c
#
_cell.length_a   1.000
_cell.length_b   1.000
_cell.length_c   1.000
_cell.angle_alpha   90.00
_cell.angle_beta   90.00
_cell.angle_gamma   90.00
#
_symmetry.space_group_name_H-M   'P 1'
#
loop_
_entity.id
_entity.type
_entity.pdbx_description
1 polymer ?
#
loop_
_entity_poly.entity_id
_entity_poly.type
_entity_poly.pdbx_seq_one_letter_code
_entity_poly.pdbx_strand_id
1 'polypeptide(L)'
;MSALDIRGIRRARPAHVHVPIAGAWMRRLLIAVVVLYVGGLILAPIGALVAGVFASGLSAVLSVFGDPDVQAAFALTLQISLITVVIHGVCGTAAAWILARQRFRGRRILDALVNLPFALSPVVVGYVILLLFGREGLFGPLLDDLGVQVAFAVPGMVIATLLVTLPFMIRELVPIIEGLDREHERAAATLGADRLLTFWRITLPALRWGLIYGLILTFARALGEFGAVLVAGGDIQGMTETAPLYIFRALDERNTVGAYTVALTLGLVSLALVLGVERLRRRARAT
;
A
#
# COMPACT_ATOMS: atom_id res chain seq x y z
N MET A 1 -31.32 56.47 24.76
CA MET A 1 -30.31 55.46 24.97
C MET A 1 -30.05 54.82 23.62
N SER A 2 -28.85 55.05 23.12
CA SER A 2 -28.40 54.93 21.74
C SER A 2 -28.13 53.45 21.36
N ALA A 3 -28.71 53.04 20.26
CA ALA A 3 -28.43 51.75 19.62
C ALA A 3 -27.01 51.77 19.00
N LEU A 4 -26.11 50.95 19.50
CA LEU A 4 -24.74 50.78 18.99
C LEU A 4 -24.79 50.11 17.60
N ASP A 5 -24.32 50.83 16.61
CA ASP A 5 -24.17 50.41 15.22
C ASP A 5 -23.01 49.41 15.07
N ILE A 6 -23.34 48.10 14.90
CA ILE A 6 -22.37 46.99 14.75
C ILE A 6 -22.05 46.75 13.26
N ARG A 7 -22.25 47.68 12.35
CA ARG A 7 -22.04 47.50 10.90
C ARG A 7 -20.62 47.76 10.38
N GLY A 8 -19.59 47.85 11.26
CA GLY A 8 -18.25 48.29 10.89
C GLY A 8 -17.14 47.24 10.85
N ILE A 9 -17.36 45.94 11.23
CA ILE A 9 -16.29 44.94 11.22
C ILE A 9 -16.21 44.28 9.85
N ARG A 10 -15.61 44.98 8.88
CA ARG A 10 -15.09 44.35 7.67
C ARG A 10 -14.03 43.32 8.12
N ARG A 11 -14.34 42.02 8.02
CA ARG A 11 -13.32 40.97 8.13
C ARG A 11 -12.21 41.25 7.10
N ALA A 12 -11.09 41.76 7.57
CA ALA A 12 -9.90 41.94 6.76
C ALA A 12 -9.58 40.52 6.19
N ARG A 13 -9.67 40.38 4.86
CA ARG A 13 -9.15 39.19 4.18
C ARG A 13 -7.67 39.11 4.56
N PRO A 14 -7.18 37.92 4.98
CA PRO A 14 -5.76 37.78 5.23
C PRO A 14 -5.02 38.17 3.93
N ALA A 15 -4.21 39.20 4.00
CA ALA A 15 -3.32 39.57 2.92
C ALA A 15 -2.40 38.35 2.69
N HIS A 16 -2.54 37.72 1.53
CA HIS A 16 -1.56 36.76 1.09
C HIS A 16 -0.25 37.56 0.89
N VAL A 17 0.62 37.49 1.89
CA VAL A 17 1.97 38.03 1.80
C VAL A 17 2.67 37.16 0.76
N HIS A 18 2.64 37.59 -0.49
CA HIS A 18 3.54 37.09 -1.52
C HIS A 18 4.94 37.57 -1.15
N VAL A 19 5.64 36.79 -0.34
CA VAL A 19 7.09 36.94 -0.19
C VAL A 19 7.67 36.55 -1.55
N PRO A 20 8.27 37.46 -2.30
CA PRO A 20 8.93 37.12 -3.56
C PRO A 20 10.21 36.37 -3.21
N ILE A 21 10.11 35.03 -3.05
CA ILE A 21 11.18 34.17 -2.54
C ILE A 21 12.37 34.11 -3.51
N ALA A 22 12.23 34.54 -4.76
CA ALA A 22 13.36 34.66 -5.72
C ALA A 22 12.88 35.30 -7.03
N GLY A 23 13.78 35.92 -7.78
CA GLY A 23 13.53 36.33 -9.17
C GLY A 23 13.08 35.14 -10.02
N ALA A 24 12.38 35.37 -11.13
CA ALA A 24 11.83 34.32 -11.99
C ALA A 24 12.90 33.29 -12.43
N TRP A 25 14.13 33.70 -12.58
CA TRP A 25 15.29 32.83 -12.92
C TRP A 25 15.65 31.88 -11.77
N MET A 26 15.66 32.34 -10.52
CA MET A 26 15.94 31.52 -9.34
C MET A 26 14.89 30.43 -9.16
N ARG A 27 13.61 30.76 -9.36
CA ARG A 27 12.52 29.78 -9.34
C ARG A 27 12.69 28.73 -10.42
N ARG A 28 13.06 29.12 -11.65
CA ARG A 28 13.34 28.17 -12.74
C ARG A 28 14.54 27.30 -12.44
N LEU A 29 15.61 27.87 -11.87
CA LEU A 29 16.79 27.13 -11.46
C LEU A 29 16.45 26.09 -10.38
N LEU A 30 15.72 26.48 -9.35
CA LEU A 30 15.28 25.55 -8.29
C LEU A 30 14.41 24.42 -8.85
N ILE A 31 13.46 24.75 -9.73
CA ILE A 31 12.64 23.72 -10.39
C ILE A 31 13.52 22.78 -11.23
N ALA A 32 14.45 23.32 -12.01
CA ALA A 32 15.36 22.50 -12.83
C ALA A 32 16.23 21.59 -11.96
N VAL A 33 16.80 22.09 -10.87
CA VAL A 33 17.61 21.29 -9.92
C VAL A 33 16.76 20.16 -9.30
N VAL A 34 15.55 20.47 -8.84
CA VAL A 34 14.67 19.45 -8.26
C VAL A 34 14.26 18.41 -9.30
N VAL A 35 13.89 18.84 -10.51
CA VAL A 35 13.50 17.90 -11.60
C VAL A 35 14.69 17.03 -12.02
N LEU A 36 15.90 17.60 -12.15
CA LEU A 36 17.10 16.84 -12.48
C LEU A 36 17.48 15.86 -11.37
N TYR A 37 17.41 16.32 -10.12
CA TYR A 37 17.72 15.47 -8.96
C TYR A 37 16.72 14.30 -8.84
N VAL A 38 15.43 14.59 -8.80
CA VAL A 38 14.39 13.56 -8.65
C VAL A 38 14.31 12.67 -9.90
N GLY A 39 14.37 13.29 -11.09
CA GLY A 39 14.40 12.58 -12.36
C GLY A 39 15.61 11.66 -12.48
N GLY A 40 16.81 12.17 -12.19
CA GLY A 40 18.04 11.38 -12.20
C GLY A 40 18.00 10.22 -11.20
N LEU A 41 17.54 10.48 -9.97
CA LEU A 41 17.44 9.46 -8.91
C LEU A 41 16.49 8.31 -9.29
N ILE A 42 15.44 8.62 -10.02
CA ILE A 42 14.42 7.62 -10.42
C ILE A 42 14.79 6.99 -11.78
N LEU A 43 15.13 7.81 -12.77
CA LEU A 43 15.30 7.33 -14.15
C LEU A 43 16.64 6.62 -14.38
N ALA A 44 17.71 7.01 -13.65
CA ALA A 44 19.01 6.38 -13.85
C ALA A 44 19.03 4.90 -13.43
N PRO A 45 18.50 4.47 -12.25
CA PRO A 45 18.40 3.04 -11.92
C PRO A 45 17.48 2.27 -12.87
N ILE A 46 16.34 2.86 -13.25
CA ILE A 46 15.43 2.22 -14.20
C ILE A 46 16.12 2.07 -15.58
N GLY A 47 16.80 3.11 -16.03
CA GLY A 47 17.56 3.07 -17.29
C GLY A 47 18.66 2.01 -17.25
N ALA A 48 19.42 1.90 -16.17
CA ALA A 48 20.42 0.87 -15.99
C ALA A 48 19.81 -0.54 -16.00
N LEU A 49 18.67 -0.74 -15.34
CA LEU A 49 17.95 -2.01 -15.34
C LEU A 49 17.48 -2.38 -16.76
N VAL A 50 16.87 -1.43 -17.47
CA VAL A 50 16.42 -1.62 -18.86
C VAL A 50 17.61 -1.94 -19.77
N ALA A 51 18.69 -1.17 -19.68
CA ALA A 51 19.90 -1.39 -20.47
C ALA A 51 20.50 -2.79 -20.19
N GLY A 52 20.52 -3.23 -18.92
CA GLY A 52 21.00 -4.55 -18.53
C GLY A 52 20.16 -5.69 -19.12
N VAL A 53 18.83 -5.54 -19.13
CA VAL A 53 17.91 -6.50 -19.75
C VAL A 53 18.16 -6.60 -21.26
N PHE A 54 18.25 -5.48 -21.96
CA PHE A 54 18.45 -5.47 -23.42
C PHE A 54 19.86 -5.92 -23.85
N ALA A 55 20.88 -5.66 -23.03
CA ALA A 55 22.25 -6.13 -23.29
C ALA A 55 22.34 -7.67 -23.35
N SER A 56 21.46 -8.38 -22.66
CA SER A 56 21.43 -9.84 -22.62
C SER A 56 20.70 -10.47 -23.82
N GLY A 57 20.03 -9.68 -24.64
CA GLY A 57 19.25 -10.14 -25.79
C GLY A 57 17.85 -10.65 -25.44
N LEU A 58 16.92 -10.48 -26.36
CA LEU A 58 15.50 -10.82 -26.16
C LEU A 58 15.26 -12.29 -25.89
N SER A 59 16.04 -13.19 -26.50
CA SER A 59 15.95 -14.64 -26.30
C SER A 59 16.27 -15.03 -24.86
N ALA A 60 17.30 -14.43 -24.27
CA ALA A 60 17.69 -14.66 -22.87
C ALA A 60 16.60 -14.14 -21.89
N VAL A 61 15.99 -13.02 -22.21
CA VAL A 61 14.85 -12.48 -21.42
C VAL A 61 13.63 -13.41 -21.48
N LEU A 62 13.30 -13.91 -22.66
CA LEU A 62 12.15 -14.82 -22.84
C LEU A 62 12.39 -16.18 -22.15
N SER A 63 13.62 -16.67 -22.14
CA SER A 63 13.95 -17.94 -21.45
C SER A 63 13.73 -17.86 -19.94
N VAL A 64 13.90 -16.66 -19.32
CA VAL A 64 13.63 -16.45 -17.87
C VAL A 64 12.17 -16.76 -17.53
N PHE A 65 11.22 -16.39 -18.38
CA PHE A 65 9.80 -16.70 -18.16
C PHE A 65 9.44 -18.17 -18.35
N GLY A 66 10.30 -18.93 -19.01
CA GLY A 66 10.19 -20.39 -19.12
C GLY A 66 10.71 -21.14 -17.89
N ASP A 67 11.42 -20.46 -16.99
CA ASP A 67 11.97 -21.04 -15.78
C ASP A 67 10.84 -21.35 -14.77
N PRO A 68 10.70 -22.63 -14.33
CA PRO A 68 9.69 -23.01 -13.35
C PRO A 68 9.80 -22.24 -12.03
N ASP A 69 11.00 -21.90 -11.57
CA ASP A 69 11.23 -21.15 -10.34
C ASP A 69 10.70 -19.73 -10.45
N VAL A 70 10.91 -19.08 -11.59
CA VAL A 70 10.37 -17.73 -11.85
C VAL A 70 8.85 -17.76 -11.88
N GLN A 71 8.26 -18.75 -12.53
CA GLN A 71 6.81 -18.90 -12.58
C GLN A 71 6.21 -19.16 -11.19
N ALA A 72 6.83 -20.04 -10.39
CA ALA A 72 6.42 -20.31 -9.02
C ALA A 72 6.54 -19.04 -8.14
N ALA A 73 7.64 -18.30 -8.27
CA ALA A 73 7.87 -17.08 -7.52
C ALA A 73 6.82 -15.97 -7.86
N PHE A 74 6.47 -15.79 -9.14
CA PHE A 74 5.40 -14.89 -9.54
C PHE A 74 4.03 -15.35 -9.06
N ALA A 75 3.73 -16.65 -9.17
CA ALA A 75 2.45 -17.22 -8.71
C ALA A 75 2.28 -17.02 -7.20
N LEU A 76 3.31 -17.29 -6.41
CA LEU A 76 3.30 -17.10 -4.96
C LEU A 76 3.16 -15.62 -4.58
N THR A 77 3.89 -14.72 -5.26
CA THR A 77 3.77 -13.26 -5.04
C THR A 77 2.35 -12.79 -5.29
N LEU A 78 1.76 -13.22 -6.40
CA LEU A 78 0.38 -12.88 -6.74
C LEU A 78 -0.61 -13.45 -5.73
N GLN A 79 -0.44 -14.70 -5.31
CA GLN A 79 -1.28 -15.37 -4.32
C GLN A 79 -1.27 -14.62 -2.99
N ILE A 80 -0.09 -14.32 -2.43
CA ILE A 80 0.04 -13.59 -1.16
C ILE A 80 -0.60 -12.20 -1.28
N SER A 81 -0.32 -11.49 -2.38
CA SER A 81 -0.84 -10.15 -2.61
C SER A 81 -2.36 -10.13 -2.73
N LEU A 82 -2.96 -11.11 -3.44
CA LEU A 82 -4.41 -11.22 -3.57
C LEU A 82 -5.09 -11.57 -2.24
N ILE A 83 -4.55 -12.54 -1.49
CA ILE A 83 -5.08 -12.88 -0.16
C ILE A 83 -5.03 -11.65 0.75
N THR A 84 -3.91 -10.92 0.74
CA THR A 84 -3.73 -9.69 1.52
C THR A 84 -4.78 -8.63 1.15
N VAL A 85 -5.02 -8.40 -0.14
CA VAL A 85 -6.01 -7.44 -0.62
C VAL A 85 -7.43 -7.83 -0.23
N VAL A 86 -7.79 -9.12 -0.33
CA VAL A 86 -9.11 -9.60 0.08
C VAL A 86 -9.33 -9.39 1.57
N ILE A 87 -8.36 -9.74 2.40
CA ILE A 87 -8.44 -9.55 3.86
C ILE A 87 -8.52 -8.06 4.21
N HIS A 88 -7.71 -7.20 3.59
CA HIS A 88 -7.77 -5.76 3.80
C HIS A 88 -9.05 -5.13 3.24
N GLY A 89 -9.63 -5.69 2.18
CA GLY A 89 -10.93 -5.28 1.65
C GLY A 89 -12.04 -5.37 2.70
N VAL A 90 -11.99 -6.39 3.54
CA VAL A 90 -12.96 -6.60 4.63
C VAL A 90 -12.46 -5.98 5.94
N CYS A 91 -11.37 -6.51 6.49
CA CYS A 91 -10.89 -6.13 7.82
C CYS A 91 -10.29 -4.71 7.85
N GLY A 92 -9.54 -4.33 6.82
CA GLY A 92 -8.96 -2.99 6.70
C GLY A 92 -10.02 -1.91 6.54
N THR A 93 -11.06 -2.19 5.73
CA THR A 93 -12.22 -1.29 5.58
C THR A 93 -12.99 -1.17 6.89
N ALA A 94 -13.24 -2.27 7.60
CA ALA A 94 -13.89 -2.25 8.91
C ALA A 94 -13.08 -1.44 9.95
N ALA A 95 -11.75 -1.63 9.99
CA ALA A 95 -10.87 -0.89 10.86
C ALA A 95 -10.87 0.62 10.53
N ALA A 96 -10.79 0.97 9.24
CA ALA A 96 -10.89 2.35 8.78
C ALA A 96 -12.23 2.99 9.15
N TRP A 97 -13.33 2.23 9.01
CA TRP A 97 -14.67 2.68 9.41
C TRP A 97 -14.75 2.97 10.91
N ILE A 98 -14.25 2.06 11.74
CA ILE A 98 -14.23 2.23 13.21
C ILE A 98 -13.41 3.47 13.58
N LEU A 99 -12.23 3.63 13.00
CA LEU A 99 -11.38 4.79 13.25
C LEU A 99 -12.00 6.12 12.79
N ALA A 100 -12.68 6.14 11.65
CA ALA A 100 -13.27 7.34 11.09
C ALA A 100 -14.58 7.76 11.80
N ARG A 101 -15.43 6.78 12.15
CA ARG A 101 -16.83 7.05 12.56
C ARG A 101 -17.09 6.87 14.05
N GLN A 102 -16.27 6.06 14.76
CA GLN A 102 -16.51 5.72 16.15
C GLN A 102 -15.66 6.57 17.10
N ARG A 103 -16.26 7.00 18.21
CA ARG A 103 -15.57 7.63 19.33
C ARG A 103 -15.58 6.67 20.51
N PHE A 104 -14.44 6.05 20.81
CA PHE A 104 -14.30 5.10 21.92
C PHE A 104 -13.00 5.33 22.69
N ARG A 105 -12.98 4.84 23.92
CA ARG A 105 -11.74 4.82 24.73
C ARG A 105 -10.76 3.87 24.06
N GLY A 106 -9.52 4.32 23.79
CA GLY A 106 -8.51 3.52 23.07
C GLY A 106 -8.39 3.80 21.56
N ARG A 107 -9.21 4.68 20.95
CA ARG A 107 -9.06 5.08 19.53
C ARG A 107 -7.63 5.53 19.23
N ARG A 108 -6.98 6.29 20.15
CA ARG A 108 -5.59 6.76 19.97
C ARG A 108 -4.59 5.60 19.99
N ILE A 109 -4.84 4.59 20.82
CA ILE A 109 -3.99 3.40 20.89
C ILE A 109 -4.14 2.59 19.59
N LEU A 110 -5.38 2.38 19.12
CA LEU A 110 -5.62 1.69 17.87
C LEU A 110 -4.99 2.43 16.68
N ASP A 111 -5.11 3.75 16.62
CA ASP A 111 -4.47 4.57 15.57
C ASP A 111 -2.94 4.47 15.64
N ALA A 112 -2.34 4.48 16.84
CA ALA A 112 -0.92 4.25 17.04
C ALA A 112 -0.48 2.85 16.59
N LEU A 113 -1.25 1.81 16.93
CA LEU A 113 -0.98 0.43 16.52
C LEU A 113 -1.06 0.24 14.99
N VAL A 114 -2.04 0.85 14.34
CA VAL A 114 -2.15 0.86 12.87
C VAL A 114 -0.93 1.51 12.22
N ASN A 115 -0.34 2.52 12.86
CA ASN A 115 0.83 3.21 12.34
C ASN A 115 2.16 2.57 12.73
N LEU A 116 2.15 1.63 13.67
CA LEU A 116 3.35 0.96 14.17
C LEU A 116 4.20 0.33 13.05
N PRO A 117 3.62 -0.34 12.03
CA PRO A 117 4.40 -0.91 10.92
C PRO A 117 5.22 0.11 10.12
N PHE A 118 4.84 1.39 10.09
CA PHE A 118 5.68 2.42 9.48
C PHE A 118 6.95 2.75 10.28
N ALA A 119 6.90 2.56 11.59
CA ALA A 119 8.04 2.80 12.47
C ALA A 119 8.97 1.57 12.58
N LEU A 120 8.46 0.39 12.27
CA LEU A 120 9.22 -0.86 12.29
C LEU A 120 9.82 -1.16 10.92
N SER A 121 11.04 -1.70 10.91
CA SER A 121 11.59 -2.30 9.69
C SER A 121 10.74 -3.53 9.31
N PRO A 122 10.46 -3.78 8.01
CA PRO A 122 9.79 -5.00 7.57
C PRO A 122 10.46 -6.29 8.07
N VAL A 123 11.80 -6.31 8.16
CA VAL A 123 12.55 -7.43 8.72
C VAL A 123 12.17 -7.70 10.19
N VAL A 124 12.01 -6.64 10.98
CA VAL A 124 11.56 -6.77 12.39
C VAL A 124 10.14 -7.33 12.45
N VAL A 125 9.27 -6.90 11.55
CA VAL A 125 7.90 -7.46 11.44
C VAL A 125 7.95 -8.96 11.18
N GLY A 126 8.77 -9.41 10.21
CA GLY A 126 8.96 -10.84 9.94
C GLY A 126 9.48 -11.60 11.16
N TYR A 127 10.43 -11.01 11.90
CA TYR A 127 10.95 -11.63 13.12
C TYR A 127 9.89 -11.72 14.24
N VAL A 128 9.04 -10.72 14.40
CA VAL A 128 7.89 -10.78 15.33
C VAL A 128 6.95 -11.94 14.97
N ILE A 129 6.73 -12.20 13.68
CA ILE A 129 5.93 -13.37 13.26
C ILE A 129 6.59 -14.67 13.70
N LEU A 130 7.91 -14.79 13.59
CA LEU A 130 8.64 -15.99 14.09
C LEU A 130 8.56 -16.11 15.62
N LEU A 131 8.67 -15.02 16.36
CA LEU A 131 8.53 -15.02 17.82
C LEU A 131 7.13 -15.43 18.30
N LEU A 132 6.10 -15.08 17.52
CA LEU A 132 4.72 -15.40 17.89
C LEU A 132 4.31 -16.80 17.42
N PHE A 133 4.66 -17.20 16.20
CA PHE A 133 4.13 -18.35 15.50
C PHE A 133 5.19 -19.42 15.17
N GLY A 134 6.47 -19.18 15.52
CA GLY A 134 7.53 -20.21 15.43
C GLY A 134 7.28 -21.35 16.41
N ARG A 135 7.96 -22.47 16.27
CA ARG A 135 7.79 -23.67 17.12
C ARG A 135 7.95 -23.37 18.62
N GLU A 136 8.91 -22.53 18.98
CA GLU A 136 9.15 -22.07 20.34
C GLU A 136 8.43 -20.74 20.68
N GLY A 137 7.60 -20.24 19.75
CA GLY A 137 6.89 -19.00 19.88
C GLY A 137 5.66 -19.12 20.79
N LEU A 138 5.06 -17.95 21.10
CA LEU A 138 3.91 -17.86 22.01
C LEU A 138 2.73 -18.76 21.59
N PHE A 139 2.45 -18.87 20.30
CA PHE A 139 1.38 -19.70 19.73
C PHE A 139 1.90 -21.00 19.13
N GLY A 140 3.22 -21.27 19.17
CA GLY A 140 3.84 -22.44 18.57
C GLY A 140 3.24 -23.76 19.02
N PRO A 141 3.17 -24.06 20.33
CA PRO A 141 2.60 -25.33 20.82
C PRO A 141 1.15 -25.53 20.39
N LEU A 142 0.32 -24.47 20.41
CA LEU A 142 -1.08 -24.55 19.98
C LEU A 142 -1.21 -24.85 18.49
N LEU A 143 -0.35 -24.27 17.67
CA LEU A 143 -0.33 -24.49 16.23
C LEU A 143 0.18 -25.89 15.87
N ASP A 144 1.15 -26.41 16.62
CA ASP A 144 1.70 -27.74 16.42
C ASP A 144 0.63 -28.81 16.75
N ASP A 145 -0.13 -28.61 17.84
CA ASP A 145 -1.28 -29.46 18.20
C ASP A 145 -2.39 -29.47 17.13
N LEU A 146 -2.58 -28.35 16.43
CA LEU A 146 -3.55 -28.19 15.33
C LEU A 146 -3.01 -28.65 13.98
N GLY A 147 -1.74 -29.03 13.89
CA GLY A 147 -1.07 -29.39 12.64
C GLY A 147 -0.94 -28.22 11.64
N VAL A 148 -0.93 -26.97 12.12
CA VAL A 148 -0.87 -25.76 11.29
C VAL A 148 0.52 -25.15 11.34
N GLN A 149 1.22 -25.15 10.23
CA GLN A 149 2.51 -24.47 10.09
C GLN A 149 2.30 -23.03 9.61
N VAL A 150 2.73 -22.04 10.42
CA VAL A 150 2.67 -20.62 10.09
C VAL A 150 4.06 -20.08 9.75
N ALA A 151 5.05 -20.28 10.62
CA ALA A 151 6.43 -19.87 10.37
C ALA A 151 7.05 -20.71 9.22
N PHE A 152 7.81 -20.04 8.36
CA PHE A 152 8.45 -20.65 7.17
C PHE A 152 7.43 -21.28 6.19
N ALA A 153 6.23 -20.71 6.14
CA ALA A 153 5.13 -21.15 5.28
C ALA A 153 4.31 -19.96 4.78
N VAL A 154 3.48 -20.18 3.76
CA VAL A 154 2.63 -19.16 3.14
C VAL A 154 1.78 -18.38 4.15
N PRO A 155 1.14 -19.00 5.18
CA PRO A 155 0.37 -18.25 6.16
C PRO A 155 1.19 -17.18 6.89
N GLY A 156 2.42 -17.48 7.29
CA GLY A 156 3.32 -16.51 7.93
C GLY A 156 3.68 -15.34 7.03
N MET A 157 3.93 -15.63 5.75
CA MET A 157 4.20 -14.60 4.74
C MET A 157 2.98 -13.68 4.53
N VAL A 158 1.77 -14.25 4.50
CA VAL A 158 0.52 -13.49 4.39
C VAL A 158 0.32 -12.58 5.62
N ILE A 159 0.51 -13.12 6.85
CA ILE A 159 0.36 -12.32 8.09
C ILE A 159 1.40 -11.19 8.11
N ALA A 160 2.64 -11.47 7.73
CA ALA A 160 3.70 -10.47 7.63
C ALA A 160 3.34 -9.35 6.64
N THR A 161 2.88 -9.73 5.44
CA THR A 161 2.46 -8.78 4.41
C THR A 161 1.23 -7.97 4.85
N LEU A 162 0.24 -8.60 5.48
CA LEU A 162 -0.91 -7.92 6.07
C LEU A 162 -0.48 -6.85 7.07
N LEU A 163 0.41 -7.19 7.99
CA LEU A 163 0.87 -6.25 9.02
C LEU A 163 1.59 -5.04 8.40
N VAL A 164 2.49 -5.27 7.44
CA VAL A 164 3.23 -4.19 6.77
C VAL A 164 2.32 -3.30 5.91
N THR A 165 1.30 -3.89 5.27
CA THR A 165 0.42 -3.15 4.34
C THR A 165 -0.82 -2.54 5.01
N LEU A 166 -1.13 -2.91 6.24
CA LEU A 166 -2.30 -2.42 7.00
C LEU A 166 -2.46 -0.90 6.99
N PRO A 167 -1.41 -0.11 7.29
CA PRO A 167 -1.56 1.34 7.35
C PRO A 167 -1.88 1.97 6.00
N PHE A 168 -1.48 1.37 4.87
CA PHE A 168 -1.77 1.91 3.54
C PHE A 168 -3.28 1.93 3.26
N MET A 169 -3.97 0.84 3.55
CA MET A 169 -5.42 0.74 3.38
C MET A 169 -6.17 1.69 4.30
N ILE A 170 -5.82 1.71 5.58
CA ILE A 170 -6.54 2.49 6.59
C ILE A 170 -6.33 3.99 6.37
N ARG A 171 -5.10 4.43 6.11
CA ARG A 171 -4.80 5.85 5.88
C ARG A 171 -5.43 6.42 4.62
N GLU A 172 -5.65 5.59 3.61
CA GLU A 172 -6.36 6.03 2.42
C GLU A 172 -7.87 6.15 2.66
N LEU A 173 -8.46 5.22 3.41
CA LEU A 173 -9.91 5.20 3.63
C LEU A 173 -10.41 6.15 4.72
N VAL A 174 -9.67 6.34 5.81
CA VAL A 174 -10.11 7.17 6.94
C VAL A 174 -10.52 8.58 6.50
N PRO A 175 -9.70 9.36 5.78
CA PRO A 175 -10.09 10.72 5.36
C PRO A 175 -11.29 10.73 4.40
N ILE A 176 -11.44 9.69 3.57
CA ILE A 176 -12.58 9.57 2.66
C ILE A 176 -13.86 9.33 3.45
N ILE A 177 -13.83 8.43 4.44
CA ILE A 177 -14.97 8.12 5.31
C ILE A 177 -15.33 9.33 6.19
N GLU A 178 -14.34 10.05 6.70
CA GLU A 178 -14.56 11.29 7.48
C GLU A 178 -15.20 12.40 6.63
N GLY A 179 -14.85 12.48 5.35
CA GLY A 179 -15.39 13.43 4.38
C GLY A 179 -16.77 13.10 3.83
N LEU A 180 -17.32 11.90 4.09
CA LEU A 180 -18.66 11.55 3.64
C LEU A 180 -19.73 12.33 4.39
N ASP A 181 -20.62 12.94 3.63
CA ASP A 181 -21.78 13.63 4.18
C ASP A 181 -22.75 12.64 4.85
N ARG A 182 -23.06 12.90 6.13
CA ARG A 182 -24.00 12.11 6.91
C ARG A 182 -25.46 12.42 6.62
N GLU A 183 -25.74 13.48 5.87
CA GLU A 183 -27.13 13.88 5.56
C GLU A 183 -27.84 12.84 4.71
N HIS A 184 -27.14 12.23 3.76
CA HIS A 184 -27.69 11.14 2.95
C HIS A 184 -28.05 9.90 3.80
N GLU A 185 -27.20 9.56 4.77
CA GLU A 185 -27.44 8.43 5.69
C GLU A 185 -28.64 8.74 6.62
N ARG A 186 -28.75 10.00 7.10
CA ARG A 186 -29.88 10.46 7.93
C ARG A 186 -31.19 10.50 7.14
N ALA A 187 -31.15 11.01 5.92
CA ALA A 187 -32.32 11.04 5.04
C ALA A 187 -32.83 9.64 4.74
N ALA A 188 -31.94 8.68 4.49
CA ALA A 188 -32.34 7.29 4.32
C ALA A 188 -33.01 6.71 5.58
N ALA A 189 -32.46 6.99 6.76
CA ALA A 189 -33.02 6.54 8.03
C ALA A 189 -34.43 7.15 8.28
N THR A 190 -34.68 8.40 7.90
CA THR A 190 -36.02 9.01 8.00
C THR A 190 -37.05 8.38 7.06
N LEU A 191 -36.58 7.82 5.94
CA LEU A 191 -37.38 7.05 4.98
C LEU A 191 -37.58 5.57 5.37
N GLY A 192 -37.09 5.17 6.56
CA GLY A 192 -37.25 3.81 7.07
C GLY A 192 -36.20 2.82 6.61
N ALA A 193 -35.10 3.27 5.96
CA ALA A 193 -34.03 2.39 5.60
C ALA A 193 -33.26 1.91 6.85
N ASP A 194 -33.01 0.62 6.95
CA ASP A 194 -32.15 0.04 7.98
C ASP A 194 -30.67 0.37 7.74
N ARG A 195 -29.82 0.05 8.72
CA ARG A 195 -28.38 0.33 8.66
C ARG A 195 -27.68 -0.44 7.54
N LEU A 196 -28.10 -1.68 7.27
CA LEU A 196 -27.49 -2.54 6.25
C LEU A 196 -27.84 -2.03 4.85
N LEU A 197 -29.11 -1.67 4.62
CA LEU A 197 -29.59 -1.09 3.36
C LEU A 197 -28.91 0.24 3.07
N THR A 198 -28.78 1.12 4.09
CA THR A 198 -28.08 2.39 4.00
C THR A 198 -26.61 2.19 3.64
N PHE A 199 -25.94 1.20 4.28
CA PHE A 199 -24.54 0.87 3.95
C PHE A 199 -24.39 0.44 2.48
N TRP A 200 -25.19 -0.54 2.03
CA TRP A 200 -25.03 -1.08 0.67
C TRP A 200 -25.46 -0.12 -0.43
N ARG A 201 -26.50 0.70 -0.20
CA ARG A 201 -27.07 1.58 -1.25
C ARG A 201 -26.52 3.00 -1.25
N ILE A 202 -25.99 3.48 -0.14
CA ILE A 202 -25.52 4.86 0.00
C ILE A 202 -24.03 4.90 0.32
N THR A 203 -23.63 4.28 1.43
CA THR A 203 -22.28 4.42 1.95
C THR A 203 -21.23 3.72 1.07
N LEU A 204 -21.45 2.45 0.74
CA LEU A 204 -20.51 1.68 -0.08
C LEU A 204 -20.34 2.23 -1.50
N PRO A 205 -21.41 2.63 -2.23
CA PRO A 205 -21.25 3.32 -3.51
C PRO A 205 -20.50 4.64 -3.42
N ALA A 206 -20.69 5.41 -2.33
CA ALA A 206 -19.93 6.64 -2.10
C ALA A 206 -18.45 6.38 -1.80
N LEU A 207 -18.12 5.25 -1.16
CA LEU A 207 -16.75 4.83 -0.86
C LEU A 207 -16.05 4.13 -2.01
N ARG A 208 -16.74 3.65 -3.02
CA ARG A 208 -16.24 2.71 -4.03
C ARG A 208 -14.90 3.11 -4.63
N TRP A 209 -14.72 4.36 -4.98
CA TRP A 209 -13.49 4.84 -5.61
C TRP A 209 -12.31 4.89 -4.63
N GLY A 210 -12.58 5.29 -3.37
CA GLY A 210 -11.58 5.24 -2.31
C GLY A 210 -11.17 3.82 -1.96
N LEU A 211 -12.15 2.91 -1.90
CA LEU A 211 -11.91 1.49 -1.65
C LEU A 211 -11.06 0.86 -2.76
N ILE A 212 -11.44 1.08 -4.03
CA ILE A 212 -10.67 0.59 -5.19
C ILE A 212 -9.23 1.14 -5.14
N TYR A 213 -9.08 2.44 -4.87
CA TYR A 213 -7.76 3.07 -4.77
C TYR A 213 -6.93 2.47 -3.65
N GLY A 214 -7.49 2.36 -2.44
CA GLY A 214 -6.81 1.76 -1.29
C GLY A 214 -6.40 0.31 -1.53
N LEU A 215 -7.27 -0.50 -2.13
CA LEU A 215 -6.99 -1.90 -2.48
C LEU A 215 -5.86 -2.03 -3.50
N ILE A 216 -5.86 -1.23 -4.57
CA ILE A 216 -4.82 -1.29 -5.59
C ILE A 216 -3.48 -0.78 -5.05
N LEU A 217 -3.49 0.27 -4.22
CA LEU A 217 -2.28 0.75 -3.55
C LEU A 217 -1.71 -0.32 -2.61
N THR A 218 -2.57 -0.99 -1.84
CA THR A 218 -2.19 -2.12 -0.98
C THR A 218 -1.63 -3.29 -1.80
N PHE A 219 -2.26 -3.61 -2.92
CA PHE A 219 -1.80 -4.65 -3.83
C PHE A 219 -0.43 -4.34 -4.42
N ALA A 220 -0.23 -3.13 -4.96
CA ALA A 220 1.06 -2.71 -5.49
C ALA A 220 2.18 -2.74 -4.42
N ARG A 221 1.83 -2.38 -3.16
CA ARG A 221 2.76 -2.47 -2.03
C ARG A 221 3.07 -3.92 -1.64
N ALA A 222 2.08 -4.80 -1.67
CA ALA A 222 2.23 -6.21 -1.35
C ALA A 222 3.09 -6.97 -2.39
N LEU A 223 2.97 -6.63 -3.69
CA LEU A 223 3.80 -7.21 -4.75
C LEU A 223 5.30 -6.99 -4.54
N GLY A 224 5.69 -5.87 -3.93
CA GLY A 224 7.08 -5.55 -3.64
C GLY A 224 7.50 -5.84 -2.21
N GLU A 225 6.76 -6.69 -1.46
CA GLU A 225 7.17 -7.04 -0.10
C GLU A 225 8.36 -8.01 -0.14
N PHE A 226 9.42 -7.64 0.58
CA PHE A 226 10.66 -8.39 0.62
C PHE A 226 11.06 -8.76 2.05
N GLY A 227 11.33 -7.76 2.90
CA GLY A 227 11.98 -7.98 4.19
C GLY A 227 11.17 -8.80 5.19
N ALA A 228 9.87 -8.56 5.29
CA ALA A 228 9.02 -9.31 6.20
C ALA A 228 8.77 -10.73 5.70
N VAL A 229 8.62 -10.88 4.39
CA VAL A 229 8.41 -12.18 3.75
C VAL A 229 9.68 -13.03 3.78
N LEU A 230 10.86 -12.42 3.60
CA LEU A 230 12.15 -13.11 3.72
C LEU A 230 12.28 -13.80 5.08
N VAL A 231 12.01 -13.10 6.15
CA VAL A 231 12.16 -13.64 7.50
C VAL A 231 11.04 -14.61 7.86
N ALA A 232 9.78 -14.26 7.56
CA ALA A 232 8.63 -15.11 7.89
C ALA A 232 8.55 -16.39 7.04
N GLY A 233 8.99 -16.31 5.77
CA GLY A 233 8.95 -17.42 4.81
C GLY A 233 10.22 -18.26 4.73
N GLY A 234 11.39 -17.68 5.06
CA GLY A 234 12.68 -18.37 5.05
C GLY A 234 13.29 -18.58 3.68
N ASP A 235 12.74 -17.98 2.61
CA ASP A 235 13.27 -18.01 1.22
C ASP A 235 13.58 -19.42 0.69
N ILE A 236 12.63 -20.33 0.84
CA ILE A 236 12.79 -21.72 0.37
C ILE A 236 12.37 -21.78 -1.10
N GLN A 237 13.33 -22.05 -1.98
CA GLN A 237 13.12 -22.17 -3.42
C GLN A 237 11.98 -23.14 -3.76
N GLY A 238 11.08 -22.72 -4.66
CA GLY A 238 9.92 -23.49 -5.07
C GLY A 238 8.78 -23.60 -4.03
N MET A 239 8.97 -23.11 -2.79
CA MET A 239 7.96 -23.19 -1.70
C MET A 239 7.56 -21.83 -1.14
N THR A 240 8.51 -21.02 -0.69
CA THR A 240 8.26 -19.73 -0.05
C THR A 240 9.04 -18.58 -0.70
N GLU A 241 9.66 -18.84 -1.85
CA GLU A 241 10.37 -17.83 -2.62
C GLU A 241 9.37 -16.96 -3.43
N THR A 242 9.31 -15.68 -3.12
CA THR A 242 8.53 -14.70 -3.91
C THR A 242 9.39 -14.06 -5.00
N ALA A 243 8.78 -13.36 -5.96
CA ALA A 243 9.53 -12.71 -7.04
C ALA A 243 10.56 -11.67 -6.53
N PRO A 244 10.32 -10.85 -5.47
CA PRO A 244 11.37 -10.06 -4.84
C PRO A 244 12.50 -10.89 -4.22
N LEU A 245 12.19 -12.06 -3.64
CA LEU A 245 13.19 -12.97 -3.08
C LEU A 245 14.01 -13.64 -4.18
N TYR A 246 13.36 -14.07 -5.26
CA TYR A 246 14.05 -14.58 -6.45
C TYR A 246 15.06 -13.55 -7.01
N ILE A 247 14.69 -12.26 -7.08
CA ILE A 247 15.62 -11.20 -7.52
C ILE A 247 16.85 -11.17 -6.63
N PHE A 248 16.66 -11.25 -5.32
CA PHE A 248 17.75 -11.23 -4.34
C PHE A 248 18.67 -12.44 -4.51
N ARG A 249 18.11 -13.66 -4.57
CA ARG A 249 18.88 -14.88 -4.80
C ARG A 249 19.61 -14.87 -6.14
N ALA A 250 18.91 -14.48 -7.23
CA ALA A 250 19.51 -14.43 -8.56
C ALA A 250 20.69 -13.45 -8.64
N LEU A 251 20.66 -12.34 -7.90
CA LEU A 251 21.79 -11.41 -7.79
C LEU A 251 22.96 -12.04 -7.02
N ASP A 252 22.69 -12.78 -5.94
CA ASP A 252 23.70 -13.47 -5.14
C ASP A 252 24.39 -14.58 -5.96
N GLU A 253 23.62 -15.30 -6.75
CA GLU A 253 24.08 -16.32 -7.71
C GLU A 253 24.71 -15.74 -9.00
N ARG A 254 24.82 -14.42 -9.12
CA ARG A 254 25.29 -13.69 -10.32
C ARG A 254 24.46 -13.96 -11.59
N ASN A 255 23.24 -14.42 -11.45
CA ASN A 255 22.26 -14.51 -12.55
C ASN A 255 21.62 -13.14 -12.79
N THR A 256 22.38 -12.21 -13.37
CA THR A 256 21.94 -10.83 -13.60
C THR A 256 20.78 -10.76 -14.59
N VAL A 257 20.71 -11.67 -15.56
CA VAL A 257 19.61 -11.70 -16.56
C VAL A 257 18.29 -12.02 -15.89
N GLY A 258 18.25 -13.07 -15.06
CA GLY A 258 17.08 -13.45 -14.27
C GLY A 258 16.63 -12.33 -13.35
N ALA A 259 17.58 -11.80 -12.54
CA ALA A 259 17.30 -10.73 -11.60
C ALA A 259 16.73 -9.48 -12.27
N TYR A 260 17.35 -8.99 -13.34
CA TYR A 260 16.92 -7.76 -14.04
C TYR A 260 15.60 -7.95 -14.77
N THR A 261 15.36 -9.12 -15.37
CA THR A 261 14.11 -9.43 -16.06
C THR A 261 12.92 -9.44 -15.09
N VAL A 262 13.06 -10.15 -13.96
CA VAL A 262 12.01 -10.23 -12.94
C VAL A 262 11.79 -8.86 -12.28
N ALA A 263 12.86 -8.12 -11.96
CA ALA A 263 12.76 -6.79 -11.36
C ALA A 263 12.05 -5.79 -12.30
N LEU A 264 12.41 -5.79 -13.60
CA LEU A 264 11.76 -4.92 -14.59
C LEU A 264 10.28 -5.26 -14.74
N THR A 265 9.95 -6.55 -14.78
CA THR A 265 8.56 -7.03 -14.88
C THR A 265 7.72 -6.59 -13.68
N LEU A 266 8.21 -6.79 -12.45
CA LEU A 266 7.53 -6.32 -11.24
C LEU A 266 7.37 -4.81 -11.22
N GLY A 267 8.43 -4.07 -11.60
CA GLY A 267 8.40 -2.62 -11.69
C GLY A 267 7.37 -2.11 -12.69
N LEU A 268 7.30 -2.71 -13.88
CA LEU A 268 6.32 -2.35 -14.90
C LEU A 268 4.88 -2.68 -14.48
N VAL A 269 4.66 -3.84 -13.87
CA VAL A 269 3.34 -4.22 -13.34
C VAL A 269 2.89 -3.23 -12.26
N SER A 270 3.76 -2.93 -11.29
CA SER A 270 3.46 -1.98 -10.21
C SER A 270 3.20 -0.57 -10.76
N LEU A 271 3.99 -0.11 -11.71
CA LEU A 271 3.81 1.19 -12.37
C LEU A 271 2.48 1.24 -13.14
N ALA A 272 2.15 0.18 -13.90
CA ALA A 272 0.90 0.09 -14.63
C ALA A 272 -0.32 0.13 -13.70
N LEU A 273 -0.25 -0.55 -12.57
CA LEU A 273 -1.29 -0.52 -11.53
C LEU A 273 -1.47 0.90 -10.98
N VAL A 274 -0.41 1.56 -10.56
CA VAL A 274 -0.46 2.92 -9.99
C VAL A 274 -0.97 3.93 -11.02
N LEU A 275 -0.49 3.89 -12.26
CA LEU A 275 -0.95 4.78 -13.32
C LEU A 275 -2.40 4.51 -13.71
N GLY A 276 -2.81 3.24 -13.74
CA GLY A 276 -4.20 2.84 -13.98
C GLY A 276 -5.16 3.44 -12.97
N VAL A 277 -4.81 3.33 -11.69
CA VAL A 277 -5.60 3.90 -10.58
C VAL A 277 -5.66 5.41 -10.61
N GLU A 278 -4.54 6.08 -10.86
CA GLU A 278 -4.53 7.54 -10.94
C GLU A 278 -5.43 8.04 -12.08
N ARG A 279 -5.46 7.35 -13.22
CA ARG A 279 -6.40 7.66 -14.32
C ARG A 279 -7.85 7.47 -13.91
N LEU A 280 -8.17 6.39 -13.18
CA LEU A 280 -9.53 6.13 -12.68
C LEU A 280 -9.95 7.21 -11.68
N ARG A 281 -9.06 7.60 -10.75
CA ARG A 281 -9.31 8.66 -9.76
C ARG A 281 -9.59 10.02 -10.43
N ARG A 282 -8.85 10.38 -11.45
CA ARG A 282 -9.08 11.63 -12.20
C ARG A 282 -10.43 11.63 -12.90
N ARG A 283 -10.86 10.51 -13.49
CA ARG A 283 -12.18 10.38 -14.11
C ARG A 283 -13.31 10.49 -13.08
N ALA A 284 -13.17 9.85 -11.93
CA ALA A 284 -14.16 9.90 -10.85
C ALA A 284 -14.34 11.30 -10.21
N ARG A 285 -13.35 12.20 -10.32
CA ARG A 285 -13.47 13.61 -9.87
C ARG A 285 -14.06 14.53 -10.93
N ALA A 286 -14.11 14.11 -12.18
CA ALA A 286 -14.63 14.90 -13.29
C ALA A 286 -16.14 14.63 -13.56
N THR A 287 -16.69 13.58 -12.98
CA THR A 287 -18.13 13.23 -12.96
C THR A 287 -18.77 13.59 -11.63
#